data_8249cd685e21aeb5b106f88f4719f1b3
#
_entry.id   8249cd685e21aeb5b106f88f4719f1b3
#
_cell.length_a   1.000
_cell.length_b   1.000
_cell.length_c   1.000
_cell.angle_alpha   90.00
_cell.angle_beta   90.00
_cell.angle_gamma   90.00
#
_symmetry.space_group_name_H-M   'P 1'
#
loop_
_entity.id
_entity.type
_entity.pdbx_description
1 polymer ?
#
loop_
_entity_poly.entity_id
_entity_poly.type
_entity_poly.pdbx_seq_one_letter_code
_entity_poly.pdbx_strand_id
1 'polypeptide(L)'
;MNQYPKIIKDELRLWRAGVILLASMASLLMLSGCSSGNNDGQNFNSLVQNWMKHLQGGHSVVTQARNLFATDNPDTQREAIAWMSKQKWGHEKPYMDAYRLAEHSPSPLVRGQALLALGTSGQPSVAPDLQRGLTDSSQFVRLCATMAATYVNNPILIPDLIKRLQSDSQTQVRIYAAEALKPYKTRLVIETLINALDDRNVAIVQAAWNDLTIQTGQKFPQHSGPWQQWLQAHRKQFRATG
;
A
#
# COMPACT_ATOMS: atom_id res chain seq x y z
N MET A 1 7.25 -23.77 -8.33
CA MET A 1 7.59 -24.59 -7.14
C MET A 1 7.33 -23.76 -5.90
N ASN A 2 6.49 -24.27 -5.01
CA ASN A 2 5.81 -23.60 -3.90
C ASN A 2 6.73 -22.80 -2.96
N GLN A 3 6.71 -21.46 -3.04
CA GLN A 3 7.33 -20.58 -2.04
C GLN A 3 6.26 -19.87 -1.20
N TYR A 4 5.35 -20.62 -0.59
CA TYR A 4 4.47 -20.04 0.44
C TYR A 4 5.28 -19.80 1.73
N PRO A 5 5.16 -18.62 2.38
CA PRO A 5 5.74 -18.39 3.69
C PRO A 5 5.35 -19.50 4.66
N LYS A 6 6.27 -19.90 5.55
CA LYS A 6 6.11 -21.03 6.49
C LYS A 6 4.82 -20.93 7.31
N ILE A 7 4.46 -19.71 7.73
CA ILE A 7 3.22 -19.44 8.50
C ILE A 7 1.97 -19.82 7.72
N ILE A 8 1.90 -19.50 6.41
CA ILE A 8 0.76 -19.87 5.56
C ILE A 8 0.71 -21.38 5.35
N LYS A 9 1.87 -22.05 5.28
CA LYS A 9 1.93 -23.51 5.20
C LYS A 9 1.45 -24.17 6.47
N ASP A 10 1.78 -23.61 7.64
CA ASP A 10 1.38 -24.15 8.93
C ASP A 10 -0.11 -23.89 9.21
N GLU A 11 -0.63 -22.72 8.86
CA GLU A 11 -2.06 -22.40 8.89
C GLU A 11 -2.86 -23.30 7.93
N LEU A 12 -2.38 -23.53 6.70
CA LEU A 12 -3.00 -24.46 5.76
C LEU A 12 -2.91 -25.91 6.21
N ARG A 13 -1.88 -26.31 6.94
CA ARG A 13 -1.78 -27.63 7.57
C ARG A 13 -2.77 -27.79 8.70
N LEU A 14 -2.89 -26.80 9.58
CA LEU A 14 -3.87 -26.78 10.67
C LEU A 14 -5.31 -26.77 10.11
N TRP A 15 -5.54 -26.01 9.03
CA TRP A 15 -6.84 -25.99 8.35
C TRP A 15 -7.17 -27.35 7.70
N ARG A 16 -6.22 -27.99 7.00
CA ARG A 16 -6.39 -29.35 6.44
C ARG A 16 -6.61 -30.38 7.54
N ALA A 17 -5.86 -30.31 8.63
CA ALA A 17 -6.05 -31.17 9.78
C ALA A 17 -7.43 -30.95 10.44
N GLY A 18 -7.85 -29.68 10.60
CA GLY A 18 -9.17 -29.32 11.13
C GLY A 18 -10.32 -29.79 10.24
N VAL A 19 -10.21 -29.65 8.92
CA VAL A 19 -11.23 -30.13 7.97
C VAL A 19 -11.28 -31.66 7.92
N ILE A 20 -10.14 -32.35 8.00
CA ILE A 20 -10.07 -33.82 8.06
C ILE A 20 -10.65 -34.32 9.37
N LEU A 21 -10.35 -33.66 10.51
CA LEU A 21 -10.93 -34.02 11.82
C LEU A 21 -12.45 -33.80 11.85
N LEU A 22 -12.95 -32.71 11.27
CA LEU A 22 -14.39 -32.44 11.20
C LEU A 22 -15.11 -33.39 10.25
N ALA A 23 -14.50 -33.73 9.11
CA ALA A 23 -15.07 -34.74 8.21
C ALA A 23 -15.09 -36.15 8.84
N SER A 24 -14.06 -36.50 9.62
CA SER A 24 -14.03 -37.78 10.36
C SER A 24 -15.00 -37.80 11.54
N MET A 25 -15.20 -36.69 12.25
CA MET A 25 -16.22 -36.56 13.29
C MET A 25 -17.64 -36.60 12.72
N ALA A 26 -17.90 -35.95 11.59
CA ALA A 26 -19.21 -35.99 10.93
C ALA A 26 -19.54 -37.39 10.42
N SER A 27 -18.57 -38.15 9.92
CA SER A 27 -18.79 -39.57 9.54
C SER A 27 -18.96 -40.51 10.72
N LEU A 28 -18.32 -40.23 11.87
CA LEU A 28 -18.53 -41.01 13.11
C LEU A 28 -19.92 -40.76 13.72
N LEU A 29 -20.45 -39.54 13.63
CA LEU A 29 -21.78 -39.18 14.14
C LEU A 29 -22.92 -39.71 13.26
N MET A 30 -22.68 -39.99 11.99
CA MET A 30 -23.67 -40.64 11.10
C MET A 30 -23.79 -42.15 11.33
N LEU A 31 -22.81 -42.80 12.02
CA LEU A 31 -22.82 -44.23 12.28
C LEU A 31 -23.39 -44.59 13.65
N SER A 32 -23.59 -43.64 14.55
CA SER A 32 -24.26 -43.83 15.83
C SER A 32 -25.71 -43.34 15.75
N GLY A 33 -26.53 -44.07 15.06
CA GLY A 33 -27.97 -43.91 15.13
C GLY A 33 -28.47 -44.24 16.55
N CYS A 34 -28.53 -43.26 17.45
CA CYS A 34 -29.31 -43.29 18.67
C CYS A 34 -30.19 -42.05 18.72
N SER A 35 -31.45 -42.32 18.45
CA SER A 35 -32.56 -41.45 18.75
C SER A 35 -32.61 -41.19 20.26
N SER A 36 -32.34 -39.97 20.66
CA SER A 36 -32.87 -39.39 21.89
C SER A 36 -33.00 -37.88 21.68
N GLY A 37 -34.25 -37.42 21.85
CA GLY A 37 -34.60 -36.03 21.62
C GLY A 37 -33.82 -35.10 22.53
N ASN A 38 -33.47 -33.96 21.95
CA ASN A 38 -33.56 -32.62 22.48
C ASN A 38 -32.61 -31.71 21.71
N ASN A 39 -33.04 -30.53 21.45
CA ASN A 39 -32.49 -29.26 20.95
C ASN A 39 -30.98 -29.06 20.71
N ASP A 40 -30.10 -29.94 21.14
CA ASP A 40 -28.63 -29.78 21.03
C ASP A 40 -28.08 -30.02 19.61
N GLY A 41 -28.78 -30.87 18.83
CA GLY A 41 -28.41 -31.11 17.42
C GLY A 41 -28.67 -29.92 16.49
N GLN A 42 -29.68 -29.11 16.80
CA GLN A 42 -29.96 -27.86 16.06
C GLN A 42 -28.95 -26.80 16.40
N ASN A 43 -28.46 -26.76 17.64
CA ASN A 43 -27.46 -25.77 18.05
C ASN A 43 -26.10 -26.07 17.45
N PHE A 44 -25.69 -27.33 17.35
CA PHE A 44 -24.43 -27.72 16.70
C PHE A 44 -24.45 -27.45 15.18
N ASN A 45 -25.53 -27.79 14.49
CA ASN A 45 -25.70 -27.51 13.08
C ASN A 45 -25.73 -25.99 12.79
N SER A 46 -26.36 -25.18 13.64
CA SER A 46 -26.38 -23.73 13.50
C SER A 46 -25.00 -23.11 13.77
N LEU A 47 -24.23 -23.65 14.71
CA LEU A 47 -22.85 -23.26 14.96
C LEU A 47 -21.93 -23.60 13.78
N VAL A 48 -22.04 -24.79 13.22
CA VAL A 48 -21.30 -25.24 12.05
C VAL A 48 -21.69 -24.41 10.82
N GLN A 49 -22.96 -24.10 10.61
CA GLN A 49 -23.44 -23.25 9.52
C GLN A 49 -22.99 -21.81 9.69
N ASN A 50 -23.03 -21.26 10.90
CA ASN A 50 -22.49 -19.92 11.19
C ASN A 50 -20.97 -19.88 11.02
N TRP A 51 -20.26 -20.90 11.48
CA TRP A 51 -18.80 -21.01 11.27
C TRP A 51 -18.46 -21.16 9.79
N MET A 52 -19.20 -21.99 9.02
CA MET A 52 -19.05 -22.09 7.57
C MET A 52 -19.42 -20.80 6.84
N LYS A 53 -20.43 -20.05 7.27
CA LYS A 53 -20.72 -18.70 6.76
C LYS A 53 -19.57 -17.74 7.00
N HIS A 54 -18.92 -17.78 8.14
CA HIS A 54 -17.73 -16.98 8.42
C HIS A 54 -16.51 -17.41 7.59
N LEU A 55 -16.40 -18.70 7.26
CA LEU A 55 -15.38 -19.22 6.36
C LEU A 55 -15.72 -18.98 4.86
N GLN A 56 -17.00 -18.91 4.52
CA GLN A 56 -17.49 -18.61 3.16
C GLN A 56 -17.69 -17.12 2.92
N GLY A 57 -17.74 -16.29 3.97
CA GLY A 57 -17.70 -14.84 3.84
C GLY A 57 -16.40 -14.45 3.15
N GLY A 58 -16.48 -13.82 1.95
CA GLY A 58 -15.34 -13.53 1.07
C GLY A 58 -14.20 -12.70 1.67
N HIS A 59 -14.19 -12.49 2.98
CA HIS A 59 -13.21 -11.71 3.72
C HIS A 59 -12.55 -12.49 4.90
N SER A 60 -12.61 -13.83 4.90
CA SER A 60 -11.83 -14.56 5.91
C SER A 60 -10.31 -14.38 5.64
N VAL A 61 -9.51 -14.26 6.70
CA VAL A 61 -8.05 -14.14 6.61
C VAL A 61 -7.44 -15.23 5.71
N VAL A 62 -7.93 -16.46 5.85
CA VAL A 62 -7.46 -17.62 5.08
C VAL A 62 -7.78 -17.48 3.59
N THR A 63 -8.99 -17.01 3.26
CA THR A 63 -9.38 -16.76 1.87
C THR A 63 -8.53 -15.65 1.27
N GLN A 64 -8.32 -14.56 1.96
CA GLN A 64 -7.50 -13.43 1.47
C GLN A 64 -6.02 -13.81 1.38
N ALA A 65 -5.48 -14.58 2.32
CA ALA A 65 -4.11 -15.10 2.23
C ALA A 65 -3.91 -16.02 1.02
N ARG A 66 -4.91 -16.84 0.67
CA ARG A 66 -4.88 -17.63 -0.57
C ARG A 66 -4.96 -16.75 -1.81
N ASN A 67 -5.87 -15.78 -1.80
CA ASN A 67 -6.11 -14.87 -2.92
C ASN A 67 -4.90 -13.96 -3.20
N LEU A 68 -4.10 -13.65 -2.18
CA LEU A 68 -2.86 -12.89 -2.33
C LEU A 68 -1.88 -13.55 -3.32
N PHE A 69 -1.95 -14.88 -3.45
CA PHE A 69 -1.12 -15.67 -4.37
C PHE A 69 -1.88 -16.16 -5.61
N ALA A 70 -3.09 -15.67 -5.86
CA ALA A 70 -3.89 -16.01 -7.03
C ALA A 70 -3.41 -15.22 -8.26
N THR A 71 -2.27 -15.64 -8.82
CA THR A 71 -1.63 -14.96 -9.96
C THR A 71 -2.39 -15.10 -11.28
N ASP A 72 -3.32 -16.04 -11.36
CA ASP A 72 -4.24 -16.29 -12.47
C ASP A 72 -5.45 -15.34 -12.48
N ASN A 73 -5.73 -14.69 -11.33
CA ASN A 73 -6.81 -13.71 -11.22
C ASN A 73 -6.30 -12.39 -10.59
N PRO A 74 -5.88 -11.41 -11.42
CA PRO A 74 -5.34 -10.15 -10.94
C PRO A 74 -6.28 -9.32 -10.07
N ASP A 75 -7.60 -9.35 -10.34
CA ASP A 75 -8.57 -8.60 -9.53
C ASP A 75 -8.71 -9.18 -8.14
N THR A 76 -8.82 -10.50 -8.03
CA THR A 76 -8.84 -11.21 -6.75
C THR A 76 -7.55 -10.95 -5.94
N GLN A 77 -6.39 -10.99 -6.61
CA GLN A 77 -5.11 -10.69 -5.97
C GLN A 77 -5.06 -9.24 -5.47
N ARG A 78 -5.46 -8.28 -6.29
CA ARG A 78 -5.51 -6.85 -5.94
C ARG A 78 -6.42 -6.60 -4.74
N GLU A 79 -7.62 -7.20 -4.72
CA GLU A 79 -8.56 -7.05 -3.61
C GLU A 79 -8.02 -7.65 -2.31
N ALA A 80 -7.36 -8.80 -2.38
CA ALA A 80 -6.71 -9.41 -1.25
C ALA A 80 -5.61 -8.51 -0.66
N ILE A 81 -4.73 -7.94 -1.50
CA ILE A 81 -3.71 -6.99 -1.10
C ILE A 81 -4.34 -5.77 -0.42
N ALA A 82 -5.39 -5.19 -1.04
CA ALA A 82 -6.09 -4.01 -0.54
C ALA A 82 -6.76 -4.27 0.83
N TRP A 83 -7.31 -5.45 1.03
CA TRP A 83 -7.94 -5.81 2.29
C TRP A 83 -6.91 -6.09 3.38
N MET A 84 -5.86 -6.86 3.06
CA MET A 84 -4.83 -7.25 4.03
C MET A 84 -4.01 -6.05 4.51
N SER A 85 -3.67 -5.12 3.63
CA SER A 85 -2.90 -3.92 3.97
C SER A 85 -3.61 -2.97 4.95
N LYS A 86 -4.93 -3.09 5.11
CA LYS A 86 -5.71 -2.33 6.09
C LYS A 86 -5.71 -2.96 7.48
N GLN A 87 -5.24 -4.19 7.61
CA GLN A 87 -5.17 -4.88 8.89
C GLN A 87 -3.92 -4.45 9.66
N LYS A 88 -3.99 -4.39 11.00
CA LYS A 88 -2.82 -4.05 11.84
C LYS A 88 -1.63 -4.99 11.60
N TRP A 89 -1.89 -6.27 11.41
CA TRP A 89 -0.90 -7.30 11.12
C TRP A 89 -0.49 -7.35 9.64
N GLY A 90 -1.20 -6.65 8.75
CA GLY A 90 -0.93 -6.64 7.30
C GLY A 90 0.43 -6.03 6.91
N HIS A 91 1.11 -5.38 7.85
CA HIS A 91 2.46 -4.84 7.67
C HIS A 91 3.56 -5.69 8.32
N GLU A 92 3.22 -6.90 8.77
CA GLU A 92 4.19 -7.86 9.25
C GLU A 92 4.95 -8.52 8.08
N LYS A 93 6.13 -9.04 8.39
CA LYS A 93 7.08 -9.55 7.39
C LYS A 93 6.48 -10.50 6.34
N PRO A 94 5.66 -11.51 6.67
CA PRO A 94 5.14 -12.43 5.66
C PRO A 94 4.32 -11.73 4.57
N TYR A 95 3.54 -10.73 4.95
CA TYR A 95 2.68 -9.99 4.03
C TYR A 95 3.48 -8.95 3.24
N MET A 96 4.43 -8.28 3.88
CA MET A 96 5.34 -7.35 3.20
C MET A 96 6.15 -8.05 2.11
N ASP A 97 6.62 -9.28 2.36
CA ASP A 97 7.34 -10.08 1.36
C ASP A 97 6.41 -10.48 0.19
N ALA A 98 5.14 -10.78 0.49
CA ALA A 98 4.14 -11.07 -0.53
C ALA A 98 3.80 -9.84 -1.40
N TYR A 99 3.72 -8.64 -0.80
CA TYR A 99 3.53 -7.39 -1.56
C TYR A 99 4.74 -7.09 -2.45
N ARG A 100 5.98 -7.32 -1.98
CA ARG A 100 7.18 -7.22 -2.83
C ARG A 100 7.16 -8.19 -4.00
N LEU A 101 6.62 -9.38 -3.82
CA LEU A 101 6.43 -10.32 -4.93
C LEU A 101 5.38 -9.79 -5.92
N ALA A 102 4.27 -9.25 -5.40
CA ALA A 102 3.16 -8.75 -6.20
C ALA A 102 3.50 -7.46 -6.99
N GLU A 103 4.48 -6.66 -6.55
CA GLU A 103 4.94 -5.49 -7.32
C GLU A 103 5.59 -5.84 -8.67
N HIS A 104 5.93 -7.11 -8.88
CA HIS A 104 6.45 -7.63 -10.16
C HIS A 104 5.36 -8.29 -11.02
N SER A 105 4.10 -8.19 -10.64
CA SER A 105 2.98 -8.75 -11.41
C SER A 105 2.92 -8.17 -12.83
N PRO A 106 2.54 -8.96 -13.84
CA PRO A 106 2.26 -8.44 -15.17
C PRO A 106 1.09 -7.43 -15.17
N SER A 107 0.16 -7.54 -14.22
CA SER A 107 -0.96 -6.61 -14.07
C SER A 107 -0.54 -5.29 -13.40
N PRO A 108 -0.69 -4.13 -14.08
CA PRO A 108 -0.42 -2.84 -13.47
C PRO A 108 -1.27 -2.56 -12.22
N LEU A 109 -2.51 -3.08 -12.19
CA LEU A 109 -3.41 -2.91 -11.07
C LEU A 109 -2.88 -3.61 -9.80
N VAL A 110 -2.33 -4.81 -9.96
CA VAL A 110 -1.71 -5.56 -8.87
C VAL A 110 -0.42 -4.87 -8.41
N ARG A 111 0.46 -4.46 -9.35
CA ARG A 111 1.69 -3.74 -9.00
C ARG A 111 1.42 -2.47 -8.21
N GLY A 112 0.47 -1.65 -8.70
CA GLY A 112 0.10 -0.40 -8.03
C GLY A 112 -0.46 -0.65 -6.63
N GLN A 113 -1.35 -1.63 -6.47
CA GLN A 113 -1.91 -1.97 -5.16
C GLN A 113 -0.85 -2.49 -4.18
N ALA A 114 0.11 -3.28 -4.68
CA ALA A 114 1.22 -3.77 -3.88
C ALA A 114 2.11 -2.63 -3.36
N LEU A 115 2.44 -1.66 -4.22
CA LEU A 115 3.21 -0.47 -3.82
C LEU A 115 2.47 0.39 -2.80
N LEU A 116 1.14 0.56 -2.94
CA LEU A 116 0.33 1.23 -1.91
C LEU A 116 0.39 0.48 -0.58
N ALA A 117 0.25 -0.85 -0.61
CA ALA A 117 0.33 -1.68 0.60
C ALA A 117 1.71 -1.58 1.28
N LEU A 118 2.79 -1.57 0.50
CA LEU A 118 4.14 -1.36 1.01
C LEU A 118 4.29 0.03 1.64
N GLY A 119 3.87 1.08 0.95
CA GLY A 119 3.99 2.46 1.40
C GLY A 119 3.21 2.77 2.67
N THR A 120 1.97 2.24 2.79
CA THR A 120 1.12 2.45 3.98
C THR A 120 1.71 1.85 5.26
N SER A 121 2.73 1.00 5.16
CA SER A 121 3.51 0.55 6.32
C SER A 121 4.32 1.68 6.98
N GLY A 122 4.60 2.77 6.25
CA GLY A 122 5.45 3.87 6.70
C GLY A 122 6.93 3.51 6.89
N GLN A 123 7.34 2.29 6.56
CA GLN A 123 8.71 1.83 6.80
C GLN A 123 9.67 2.42 5.76
N PRO A 124 10.76 3.10 6.18
CA PRO A 124 11.75 3.64 5.22
C PRO A 124 12.42 2.57 4.34
N SER A 125 12.40 1.32 4.78
CA SER A 125 12.98 0.17 4.05
C SER A 125 12.27 -0.18 2.74
N VAL A 126 11.05 0.33 2.52
CA VAL A 126 10.30 0.11 1.27
C VAL A 126 10.62 1.16 0.18
N ALA A 127 11.46 2.13 0.48
CA ALA A 127 11.78 3.19 -0.47
C ALA A 127 12.36 2.68 -1.81
N PRO A 128 13.24 1.65 -1.85
CA PRO A 128 13.69 1.08 -3.13
C PRO A 128 12.55 0.46 -3.96
N ASP A 129 11.53 -0.09 -3.30
CA ASP A 129 10.34 -0.65 -3.95
C ASP A 129 9.55 0.50 -4.62
N LEU A 130 9.37 1.61 -3.89
CA LEU A 130 8.67 2.80 -4.40
C LEU A 130 9.45 3.48 -5.54
N GLN A 131 10.79 3.51 -5.51
CA GLN A 131 11.59 4.05 -6.63
C GLN A 131 11.30 3.32 -7.93
N ARG A 132 11.22 1.97 -7.90
CA ARG A 132 10.83 1.19 -9.08
C ARG A 132 9.46 1.60 -9.58
N GLY A 133 8.48 1.73 -8.67
CA GLY A 133 7.13 2.14 -9.01
C GLY A 133 7.03 3.56 -9.56
N LEU A 134 7.83 4.51 -9.05
CA LEU A 134 7.89 5.89 -9.56
C LEU A 134 8.37 5.95 -11.02
N THR A 135 9.07 4.94 -11.50
CA THR A 135 9.59 4.88 -12.88
C THR A 135 8.84 3.89 -13.77
N ASP A 136 7.76 3.27 -13.27
CA ASP A 136 6.95 2.30 -14.02
C ASP A 136 6.35 2.93 -15.30
N SER A 137 6.23 2.12 -16.34
CA SER A 137 5.61 2.52 -17.62
C SER A 137 4.12 2.87 -17.46
N SER A 138 3.42 2.18 -16.53
CA SER A 138 2.01 2.42 -16.26
C SER A 138 1.81 3.69 -15.44
N GLN A 139 0.97 4.59 -15.92
CA GLN A 139 0.54 5.79 -15.18
C GLN A 139 -0.11 5.43 -13.84
N PHE A 140 -0.89 4.35 -13.81
CA PHE A 140 -1.55 3.89 -12.60
C PHE A 140 -0.53 3.46 -11.52
N VAL A 141 0.52 2.73 -11.92
CA VAL A 141 1.57 2.29 -10.99
C VAL A 141 2.34 3.49 -10.46
N ARG A 142 2.70 4.45 -11.32
CA ARG A 142 3.37 5.69 -10.89
C ARG A 142 2.51 6.50 -9.91
N LEU A 143 1.19 6.57 -10.17
CA LEU A 143 0.26 7.21 -9.24
C LEU A 143 0.27 6.53 -7.87
N CYS A 144 0.11 5.21 -7.85
CA CYS A 144 0.13 4.44 -6.60
C CYS A 144 1.47 4.58 -5.84
N ALA A 145 2.61 4.53 -6.57
CA ALA A 145 3.92 4.71 -5.97
C ALA A 145 4.11 6.12 -5.38
N THR A 146 3.60 7.15 -6.07
CA THR A 146 3.70 8.55 -5.59
C THR A 146 2.81 8.77 -4.37
N MET A 147 1.59 8.22 -4.37
CA MET A 147 0.72 8.21 -3.19
C MET A 147 1.38 7.46 -2.02
N ALA A 148 1.97 6.29 -2.28
CA ALA A 148 2.68 5.51 -1.27
C ALA A 148 3.87 6.27 -0.67
N ALA A 149 4.59 7.06 -1.49
CA ALA A 149 5.71 7.88 -1.05
C ALA A 149 5.32 8.97 -0.03
N THR A 150 4.05 9.39 0.03
CA THR A 150 3.60 10.36 1.05
C THR A 150 3.65 9.78 2.49
N TYR A 151 3.68 8.46 2.64
CA TYR A 151 3.79 7.78 3.92
C TYR A 151 5.23 7.43 4.31
N VAL A 152 6.17 7.51 3.35
CA VAL A 152 7.54 6.99 3.51
C VAL A 152 8.55 8.14 3.48
N ASN A 153 9.16 8.42 4.63
CA ASN A 153 10.21 9.45 4.71
C ASN A 153 11.60 8.80 4.48
N ASN A 154 12.06 8.83 3.23
CA ASN A 154 13.40 8.36 2.86
C ASN A 154 13.97 9.23 1.73
N PRO A 155 15.11 9.94 1.94
CA PRO A 155 15.70 10.87 0.97
C PRO A 155 16.04 10.26 -0.39
N ILE A 156 16.18 8.95 -0.51
CA ILE A 156 16.44 8.26 -1.78
C ILE A 156 15.32 8.51 -2.81
N LEU A 157 14.10 8.85 -2.35
CA LEU A 157 12.95 9.13 -3.22
C LEU A 157 12.99 10.52 -3.86
N ILE A 158 13.77 11.46 -3.31
CA ILE A 158 13.75 12.88 -3.73
C ILE A 158 13.97 13.05 -5.24
N PRO A 159 14.99 12.45 -5.89
CA PRO A 159 15.23 12.68 -7.31
C PRO A 159 14.05 12.25 -8.19
N ASP A 160 13.47 11.08 -7.90
CA ASP A 160 12.35 10.56 -8.68
C ASP A 160 11.07 11.35 -8.43
N LEU A 161 10.80 11.77 -7.19
CA LEU A 161 9.67 12.66 -6.88
C LEU A 161 9.78 14.01 -7.58
N ILE A 162 10.95 14.61 -7.60
CA ILE A 162 11.21 15.86 -8.37
C ILE A 162 10.91 15.64 -9.84
N LYS A 163 11.41 14.57 -10.42
CA LYS A 163 11.15 14.21 -11.82
C LYS A 163 9.65 14.03 -12.10
N ARG A 164 8.92 13.38 -11.18
CA ARG A 164 7.45 13.21 -11.32
C ARG A 164 6.74 14.55 -11.25
N LEU A 165 7.06 15.41 -10.27
CA LEU A 165 6.46 16.73 -10.15
C LEU A 165 6.66 17.57 -11.41
N GLN A 166 7.87 17.58 -11.95
CA GLN A 166 8.24 18.43 -13.09
C GLN A 166 7.66 17.96 -14.42
N SER A 167 7.54 16.65 -14.64
CA SER A 167 7.35 16.12 -15.99
C SER A 167 6.42 14.92 -16.16
N ASP A 168 5.72 14.47 -15.10
CA ASP A 168 4.78 13.38 -15.34
C ASP A 168 3.59 13.85 -16.18
N SER A 169 3.19 12.99 -17.11
CA SER A 169 2.04 13.27 -18.00
C SER A 169 0.71 13.31 -17.25
N GLN A 170 0.63 12.68 -16.08
CA GLN A 170 -0.58 12.64 -15.29
C GLN A 170 -0.55 13.66 -14.16
N THR A 171 -1.51 14.59 -14.18
CA THR A 171 -1.61 15.67 -13.18
C THR A 171 -1.65 15.15 -11.75
N GLN A 172 -2.37 14.06 -11.48
CA GLN A 172 -2.47 13.49 -10.12
C GLN A 172 -1.11 12.99 -9.61
N VAL A 173 -0.28 12.40 -10.48
CA VAL A 173 1.10 12.01 -10.11
C VAL A 173 1.91 13.23 -9.71
N ARG A 174 1.78 14.35 -10.46
CA ARG A 174 2.50 15.61 -10.16
C ARG A 174 2.06 16.21 -8.81
N ILE A 175 0.76 16.19 -8.50
CA ILE A 175 0.22 16.68 -7.23
C ILE A 175 0.78 15.86 -6.06
N TYR A 176 0.65 14.52 -6.11
CA TYR A 176 1.17 13.65 -5.05
C TYR A 176 2.70 13.69 -4.93
N ALA A 177 3.41 13.97 -6.03
CA ALA A 177 4.85 14.18 -5.97
C ALA A 177 5.23 15.43 -5.17
N ALA A 178 4.48 16.53 -5.32
CA ALA A 178 4.66 17.70 -4.47
C ALA A 178 4.41 17.34 -3.00
N GLU A 179 3.25 16.73 -2.69
CA GLU A 179 2.91 16.32 -1.33
C GLU A 179 3.95 15.38 -0.69
N ALA A 180 4.51 14.45 -1.48
CA ALA A 180 5.53 13.52 -1.02
C ALA A 180 6.88 14.21 -0.75
N LEU A 181 7.14 15.37 -1.35
CA LEU A 181 8.33 16.18 -1.10
C LEU A 181 8.26 17.01 0.19
N LYS A 182 7.09 17.16 0.78
CA LYS A 182 6.84 17.99 1.96
C LYS A 182 7.79 17.74 3.16
N PRO A 183 8.18 16.50 3.53
CA PRO A 183 9.08 16.28 4.67
C PRO A 183 10.53 16.69 4.41
N TYR A 184 10.93 16.91 3.15
CA TYR A 184 12.34 17.11 2.77
C TYR A 184 12.69 18.59 2.64
N LYS A 185 13.31 19.16 3.66
CA LYS A 185 13.71 20.59 3.70
C LYS A 185 15.07 20.84 3.05
N THR A 186 15.31 20.29 1.86
CA THR A 186 16.55 20.52 1.12
C THR A 186 16.40 21.71 0.17
N ARG A 187 17.52 22.36 -0.15
CA ARG A 187 17.52 23.47 -1.12
C ARG A 187 16.90 23.05 -2.47
N LEU A 188 17.27 21.86 -2.95
CA LEU A 188 16.78 21.32 -4.23
C LEU A 188 15.26 21.17 -4.24
N VAL A 189 14.69 20.65 -3.14
CA VAL A 189 13.23 20.49 -3.00
C VAL A 189 12.55 21.86 -2.98
N ILE A 190 13.07 22.82 -2.20
CA ILE A 190 12.51 24.17 -2.14
C ILE A 190 12.56 24.87 -3.50
N GLU A 191 13.69 24.80 -4.22
CA GLU A 191 13.80 25.33 -5.58
C GLU A 191 12.78 24.67 -6.54
N THR A 192 12.59 23.36 -6.41
CA THR A 192 11.63 22.62 -7.24
C THR A 192 10.18 23.07 -6.96
N LEU A 193 9.81 23.20 -5.68
CA LEU A 193 8.48 23.67 -5.29
C LEU A 193 8.25 25.13 -5.70
N ILE A 194 9.26 25.99 -5.61
CA ILE A 194 9.19 27.39 -6.11
C ILE A 194 8.90 27.41 -7.62
N ASN A 195 9.58 26.57 -8.40
CA ASN A 195 9.34 26.47 -9.83
C ASN A 195 7.94 25.92 -10.16
N ALA A 196 7.39 25.05 -9.30
CA ALA A 196 6.04 24.54 -9.46
C ALA A 196 4.93 25.58 -9.18
N LEU A 197 5.27 26.74 -8.59
CA LEU A 197 4.32 27.85 -8.44
C LEU A 197 3.96 28.53 -9.78
N ASP A 198 4.77 28.32 -10.82
CA ASP A 198 4.52 28.84 -12.16
C ASP A 198 3.87 27.79 -13.09
N ASP A 199 3.34 26.69 -12.50
CA ASP A 199 2.65 25.66 -13.25
C ASP A 199 1.30 26.14 -13.78
N ARG A 200 0.90 25.60 -14.92
CA ARG A 200 -0.41 25.91 -15.53
C ARG A 200 -1.59 25.33 -14.74
N ASN A 201 -1.34 24.32 -13.92
CA ASN A 201 -2.37 23.62 -13.14
C ASN A 201 -2.45 24.20 -11.72
N VAL A 202 -3.57 24.83 -11.42
CA VAL A 202 -3.82 25.49 -10.12
C VAL A 202 -3.66 24.53 -8.93
N ALA A 203 -4.02 23.25 -9.08
CA ALA A 203 -3.87 22.28 -7.99
C ALA A 203 -2.39 21.99 -7.67
N ILE A 204 -1.51 22.00 -8.67
CA ILE A 204 -0.06 21.86 -8.47
C ILE A 204 0.51 23.11 -7.79
N VAL A 205 0.11 24.31 -8.26
CA VAL A 205 0.48 25.58 -7.62
C VAL A 205 0.07 25.60 -6.15
N GLN A 206 -1.16 25.18 -5.87
CA GLN A 206 -1.68 25.13 -4.48
C GLN A 206 -0.90 24.13 -3.61
N ALA A 207 -0.62 22.93 -4.12
CA ALA A 207 0.18 21.93 -3.40
C ALA A 207 1.58 22.46 -3.10
N ALA A 208 2.28 22.99 -4.09
CA ALA A 208 3.63 23.56 -3.96
C ALA A 208 3.65 24.74 -2.96
N TRP A 209 2.65 25.62 -3.03
CA TRP A 209 2.55 26.76 -2.12
C TRP A 209 2.29 26.32 -0.67
N ASN A 210 1.40 25.37 -0.45
CA ASN A 210 1.14 24.79 0.87
C ASN A 210 2.43 24.22 1.46
N ASP A 211 3.16 23.42 0.67
CA ASP A 211 4.38 22.77 1.14
C ASP A 211 5.49 23.78 1.41
N LEU A 212 5.69 24.78 0.56
CA LEU A 212 6.63 25.88 0.81
C LEU A 212 6.29 26.62 2.10
N THR A 213 5.00 26.94 2.31
CA THR A 213 4.55 27.62 3.53
C THR A 213 4.86 26.80 4.79
N ILE A 214 4.63 25.48 4.74
CA ILE A 214 4.90 24.57 5.87
C ILE A 214 6.41 24.41 6.10
N GLN A 215 7.19 24.24 5.03
CA GLN A 215 8.63 24.00 5.13
C GLN A 215 9.41 25.22 5.61
N THR A 216 9.01 26.42 5.18
CA THR A 216 9.76 27.67 5.41
C THR A 216 9.16 28.54 6.50
N GLY A 217 7.87 28.36 6.83
CA GLY A 217 7.12 29.23 7.73
C GLY A 217 6.74 30.59 7.09
N GLN A 218 7.04 30.80 5.78
CA GLN A 218 6.75 32.05 5.07
C GLN A 218 5.36 31.98 4.41
N LYS A 219 4.72 33.15 4.23
CA LYS A 219 3.42 33.28 3.57
C LYS A 219 3.48 34.26 2.41
N PHE A 220 4.32 33.96 1.42
CA PHE A 220 4.38 34.76 0.20
C PHE A 220 3.25 34.39 -0.78
N PRO A 221 2.97 35.28 -1.77
CA PRO A 221 1.99 34.96 -2.83
C PRO A 221 2.29 33.68 -3.59
N GLN A 222 1.28 33.17 -4.31
CA GLN A 222 1.36 31.92 -5.09
C GLN A 222 2.01 32.13 -6.46
N HIS A 223 3.17 32.76 -6.50
CA HIS A 223 4.03 32.91 -7.69
C HIS A 223 5.51 32.91 -7.27
N SER A 224 6.41 32.50 -8.14
CA SER A 224 7.78 32.17 -7.80
C SER A 224 8.66 33.36 -7.33
N GLY A 225 8.38 34.56 -7.80
CA GLY A 225 9.26 35.73 -7.59
C GLY A 225 9.66 36.03 -6.15
N PRO A 226 8.70 36.27 -5.21
CA PRO A 226 9.00 36.52 -3.80
C PRO A 226 9.73 35.37 -3.10
N TRP A 227 9.40 34.12 -3.46
CA TRP A 227 10.03 32.93 -2.92
C TRP A 227 11.47 32.79 -3.38
N GLN A 228 11.77 33.13 -4.65
CA GLN A 228 13.15 33.15 -5.19
C GLN A 228 14.01 34.18 -4.48
N GLN A 229 13.50 35.41 -4.29
CA GLN A 229 14.19 36.46 -3.54
C GLN A 229 14.49 36.02 -2.10
N TRP A 230 13.50 35.45 -1.43
CA TRP A 230 13.66 34.92 -0.07
C TRP A 230 14.73 33.82 -0.02
N LEU A 231 14.68 32.85 -0.94
CA LEU A 231 15.64 31.75 -0.98
C LEU A 231 17.07 32.25 -1.23
N GLN A 232 17.24 33.28 -2.06
CA GLN A 232 18.55 33.90 -2.28
C GLN A 232 19.11 34.53 -1.01
N ALA A 233 18.28 35.26 -0.25
CA ALA A 233 18.66 35.88 1.02
C ALA A 233 19.01 34.82 2.09
N HIS A 234 18.41 33.63 2.04
CA HIS A 234 18.56 32.57 3.04
C HIS A 234 19.44 31.39 2.56
N ARG A 235 20.28 31.59 1.56
CA ARG A 235 21.15 30.55 0.96
C ARG A 235 21.94 29.70 1.95
N LYS A 236 22.34 30.31 3.10
CA LYS A 236 23.14 29.64 4.12
C LYS A 236 22.34 28.60 4.92
N GLN A 237 21.02 28.76 5.04
CA GLN A 237 20.15 27.85 5.81
C GLN A 237 19.94 26.49 5.12
N PHE A 238 20.06 26.46 3.78
CA PHE A 238 19.84 25.30 2.95
C PHE A 238 21.12 24.82 2.27
N ARG A 239 22.29 25.07 2.90
CA ARG A 239 23.53 24.42 2.44
C ARG A 239 23.36 22.93 2.58
N ALA A 240 23.63 22.21 1.48
CA ALA A 240 23.60 20.77 1.42
C ALA A 240 24.28 20.18 2.67
N THR A 241 23.52 19.51 3.51
CA THR A 241 24.04 18.44 4.32
C THR A 241 24.38 17.35 3.33
N GLY A 242 25.64 17.37 2.85
CA GLY A 242 26.24 16.38 1.98
C GLY A 242 26.38 15.06 2.67
#